data_7eeb4a12fbbc4dbe7ce69491ef59ff0c
#
_entry.id   7eeb4a12fbbc4dbe7ce69491ef59ff0c
#
_cell.length_a   1.000
_cell.length_b   1.000
_cell.length_c   1.000
_cell.angle_alpha   90.00
_cell.angle_beta   90.00
_cell.angle_gamma   90.00
#
_symmetry.space_group_name_H-M   'P 1'
#
loop_
_entity.id
_entity.type
_entity.pdbx_description
1 polymer ?
#
loop_
_entity_poly.entity_id
_entity_poly.type
_entity_poly.pdbx_seq_one_letter_code
_entity_poly.pdbx_strand_id
1 'polypeptide(L)'
;MQSRVMDCFTAYAMTMFFHGNMTADMPQSIHSQYETLLRHVDTHGVFKADRTGTGTKSVFGYQMRFDLNQGFPLVTTKKVFLKAIIVELLWFLRGDANVKWLQDNGCTIWDEWANPATGDLGPVYGVQWRSWPTPDGGHIDQISQVMDTLKSNPDSRRMLVSAWNVAELDKMALMPCHAFFQFYVAPATTPGGKGKLSCQLYQRSADIFLGVPFNIASYALLTHMVAQQCDLDVGDFIWTGGDCHIYSNHAAQVALQLSRTPHAYPTLEIKRRPDSIFDYQYEDFAVLGYECYPAIKAPVAV
;
A
#
# COMPACT_ATOMS: atom_id res chain seq x y z
N MET A 1 25.67 40.77 -41.12
CA MET A 1 25.62 39.50 -41.85
C MET A 1 24.46 38.70 -41.32
N GLN A 2 23.37 38.65 -42.04
CA GLN A 2 22.12 37.96 -41.73
C GLN A 2 22.28 36.48 -42.06
N SER A 3 21.75 35.58 -41.24
CA SER A 3 21.38 34.25 -41.70
C SER A 3 20.07 33.77 -41.03
N ARG A 4 19.21 33.40 -41.88
CA ARG A 4 17.78 33.07 -41.79
C ARG A 4 17.53 31.81 -40.91
N VAL A 5 16.49 31.96 -40.11
CA VAL A 5 15.71 30.83 -39.55
C VAL A 5 14.74 30.39 -40.67
N MET A 6 14.66 29.08 -40.88
CA MET A 6 13.69 28.50 -41.82
C MET A 6 12.64 27.72 -41.01
N ASP A 7 11.42 28.25 -41.05
CA ASP A 7 10.20 27.58 -40.59
C ASP A 7 9.83 26.41 -41.52
N CYS A 8 9.40 25.32 -40.95
CA CYS A 8 8.76 24.24 -41.68
C CYS A 8 7.54 23.72 -40.92
N PHE A 9 6.41 24.41 -41.12
CA PHE A 9 5.08 23.91 -40.83
C PHE A 9 4.41 23.54 -42.15
N THR A 10 4.16 22.26 -42.38
CA THR A 10 3.26 21.83 -43.45
C THR A 10 2.14 21.00 -42.86
N ALA A 11 0.94 21.58 -42.83
CA ALA A 11 -0.31 20.93 -42.52
C ALA A 11 -0.69 19.92 -43.60
N TYR A 12 -1.00 18.71 -43.25
CA TYR A 12 -1.76 17.78 -44.09
C TYR A 12 -3.11 17.53 -43.43
N ALA A 13 -4.13 18.15 -43.97
CA ALA A 13 -5.53 17.80 -43.73
C ALA A 13 -5.86 16.59 -44.61
N MET A 14 -6.21 15.50 -44.04
CA MET A 14 -6.77 14.36 -44.77
C MET A 14 -8.11 13.96 -44.15
N THR A 15 -9.16 14.29 -44.87
CA THR A 15 -10.55 13.91 -44.62
C THR A 15 -10.70 12.39 -44.81
N MET A 16 -11.06 11.68 -43.77
CA MET A 16 -11.48 10.29 -43.92
C MET A 16 -12.95 10.12 -43.49
N PHE A 17 -13.69 9.54 -44.39
CA PHE A 17 -15.11 9.17 -44.28
C PHE A 17 -15.33 8.15 -43.14
N PHE A 18 -16.32 8.42 -42.29
CA PHE A 18 -16.87 7.48 -41.33
C PHE A 18 -17.59 6.36 -42.05
N HIS A 19 -17.07 5.14 -41.97
CA HIS A 19 -17.84 3.93 -42.11
C HIS A 19 -18.05 3.39 -40.69
N GLY A 20 -19.28 3.43 -40.19
CA GLY A 20 -19.66 2.84 -38.91
C GLY A 20 -19.54 1.32 -38.97
N ASN A 21 -18.55 0.81 -38.29
CA ASN A 21 -18.53 -0.58 -37.83
C ASN A 21 -18.81 -0.54 -36.32
N MET A 22 -19.98 -1.02 -35.92
CA MET A 22 -20.27 -1.41 -34.55
C MET A 22 -19.38 -2.60 -34.21
N THR A 23 -18.18 -2.31 -33.69
CA THR A 23 -17.40 -3.31 -32.96
C THR A 23 -18.03 -3.46 -31.59
N ALA A 24 -18.53 -4.65 -31.28
CA ALA A 24 -18.93 -5.02 -29.93
C ALA A 24 -17.80 -4.62 -28.97
N ASP A 25 -18.17 -3.88 -27.94
CA ASP A 25 -17.27 -3.45 -26.86
C ASP A 25 -16.68 -4.73 -26.21
N MET A 26 -15.46 -5.08 -26.66
CA MET A 26 -14.67 -6.08 -25.94
C MET A 26 -14.37 -5.48 -24.57
N PRO A 27 -14.67 -6.15 -23.46
CA PRO A 27 -14.37 -5.61 -22.15
C PRO A 27 -12.89 -5.23 -22.12
N GLN A 28 -12.61 -3.95 -21.84
CA GLN A 28 -11.24 -3.47 -21.70
C GLN A 28 -10.58 -4.35 -20.63
N SER A 29 -9.46 -4.96 -20.99
CA SER A 29 -8.68 -5.74 -20.03
C SER A 29 -8.24 -4.81 -18.91
N ILE A 30 -8.71 -5.10 -17.69
CA ILE A 30 -8.32 -4.32 -16.50
C ILE A 30 -6.83 -4.55 -16.26
N HIS A 31 -6.02 -3.53 -16.52
CA HIS A 31 -4.59 -3.57 -16.21
C HIS A 31 -4.39 -3.30 -14.73
N SER A 32 -4.28 -4.36 -13.93
CA SER A 32 -3.85 -4.22 -12.55
C SER A 32 -2.33 -4.08 -12.48
N GLN A 33 -1.87 -3.02 -11.81
CA GLN A 33 -0.43 -2.78 -11.62
C GLN A 33 0.23 -3.86 -10.76
N TYR A 34 -0.51 -4.45 -9.83
CA TYR A 34 0.01 -5.53 -9.00
C TYR A 34 0.35 -6.79 -9.83
N GLU A 35 -0.54 -7.26 -10.70
CA GLU A 35 -0.25 -8.41 -11.57
C GLU A 35 0.84 -8.08 -12.60
N THR A 36 0.96 -6.82 -13.01
CA THR A 36 2.07 -6.36 -13.86
C THR A 36 3.40 -6.50 -13.12
N LEU A 37 3.50 -6.06 -11.86
CA LEU A 37 4.68 -6.27 -11.03
C LEU A 37 4.96 -7.76 -10.81
N LEU A 38 3.95 -8.56 -10.44
CA LEU A 38 4.11 -9.99 -10.21
C LEU A 38 4.70 -10.69 -11.45
N ARG A 39 4.18 -10.38 -12.65
CA ARG A 39 4.69 -10.87 -13.93
C ARG A 39 6.09 -10.36 -14.21
N HIS A 40 6.38 -9.10 -13.92
CA HIS A 40 7.70 -8.50 -14.13
C HIS A 40 8.76 -9.22 -13.29
N VAL A 41 8.51 -9.46 -12.00
CA VAL A 41 9.43 -10.19 -11.12
C VAL A 41 9.58 -11.64 -11.57
N ASP A 42 8.48 -12.30 -11.93
CA ASP A 42 8.54 -13.68 -12.43
C ASP A 42 9.33 -13.82 -13.72
N THR A 43 9.28 -12.83 -14.63
CA THR A 43 9.95 -12.90 -15.92
C THR A 43 11.39 -12.39 -15.89
N HIS A 44 11.67 -11.31 -15.16
CA HIS A 44 12.94 -10.57 -15.21
C HIS A 44 13.77 -10.68 -13.93
N GLY A 45 13.18 -11.24 -12.85
CA GLY A 45 13.88 -11.37 -11.57
C GLY A 45 15.09 -12.29 -11.68
N VAL A 46 16.15 -11.93 -10.96
CA VAL A 46 17.35 -12.75 -10.80
C VAL A 46 17.23 -13.62 -9.55
N PHE A 47 17.79 -14.82 -9.61
CA PHE A 47 17.83 -15.70 -8.45
C PHE A 47 18.79 -15.18 -7.38
N LYS A 48 18.35 -15.17 -6.13
CA LYS A 48 19.15 -14.83 -4.94
C LYS A 48 18.92 -15.83 -3.83
N ALA A 49 19.98 -16.17 -3.11
CA ALA A 49 19.86 -16.78 -1.80
C ALA A 49 19.25 -15.73 -0.82
N ASP A 50 18.52 -16.21 0.17
CA ASP A 50 17.94 -15.39 1.21
C ASP A 50 18.19 -15.98 2.62
N ARG A 51 17.84 -15.20 3.65
CA ARG A 51 18.06 -15.60 5.06
C ARG A 51 17.33 -16.89 5.43
N THR A 52 16.19 -17.18 4.81
CA THR A 52 15.37 -18.37 5.12
C THR A 52 15.89 -19.64 4.45
N GLY A 53 16.84 -19.54 3.52
CA GLY A 53 17.34 -20.67 2.74
C GLY A 53 16.41 -21.15 1.62
N THR A 54 15.22 -20.52 1.47
CA THR A 54 14.24 -20.85 0.43
C THR A 54 14.72 -20.43 -0.96
N GLY A 55 15.45 -19.31 -1.02
CA GLY A 55 15.81 -18.62 -2.25
C GLY A 55 14.67 -17.78 -2.82
N THR A 56 15.04 -16.76 -3.55
CA THR A 56 14.09 -15.82 -4.15
C THR A 56 14.44 -15.51 -5.59
N LYS A 57 13.45 -15.16 -6.40
CA LYS A 57 13.59 -14.46 -7.66
C LYS A 57 13.24 -13.00 -7.43
N SER A 58 14.14 -12.04 -7.69
CA SER A 58 13.93 -10.65 -7.31
C SER A 58 14.37 -9.63 -8.36
N VAL A 59 13.74 -8.46 -8.34
CA VAL A 59 14.18 -7.23 -8.98
C VAL A 59 14.40 -6.16 -7.93
N PHE A 60 15.29 -5.20 -8.19
CA PHE A 60 15.53 -4.09 -7.27
C PHE A 60 14.96 -2.79 -7.83
N GLY A 61 14.02 -2.22 -7.07
CA GLY A 61 13.35 -0.98 -7.43
C GLY A 61 12.15 -1.18 -8.35
N TYR A 62 10.95 -0.87 -7.85
CA TYR A 62 9.72 -0.84 -8.64
C TYR A 62 8.71 0.11 -8.00
N GLN A 63 7.84 0.71 -8.82
CA GLN A 63 6.79 1.60 -8.31
C GLN A 63 5.45 1.29 -8.95
N MET A 64 4.39 1.31 -8.13
CA MET A 64 2.99 1.23 -8.54
C MET A 64 2.25 2.47 -8.07
N ARG A 65 1.22 2.89 -8.80
CA ARG A 65 0.38 4.03 -8.46
C ARG A 65 -1.09 3.64 -8.62
N PHE A 66 -1.87 3.83 -7.58
CA PHE A 66 -3.29 3.51 -7.53
C PHE A 66 -4.08 4.80 -7.29
N ASP A 67 -4.91 5.19 -8.26
CA ASP A 67 -5.88 6.27 -8.08
C ASP A 67 -7.03 5.75 -7.20
N LEU A 68 -7.09 6.23 -5.95
CA LEU A 68 -8.07 5.78 -4.96
C LEU A 68 -9.50 6.22 -5.29
N ASN A 69 -9.69 7.12 -6.24
CA ASN A 69 -11.02 7.50 -6.74
C ASN A 69 -11.59 6.43 -7.69
N GLN A 70 -10.75 5.56 -8.27
CA GLN A 70 -11.18 4.50 -9.17
C GLN A 70 -11.49 3.18 -8.46
N GLY A 71 -11.35 3.12 -7.14
CA GLY A 71 -11.64 1.97 -6.31
C GLY A 71 -10.57 1.70 -5.27
N PHE A 72 -10.88 0.81 -4.35
CA PHE A 72 -9.98 0.38 -3.30
C PHE A 72 -9.08 -0.75 -3.81
N PRO A 73 -7.73 -0.57 -3.85
CA PRO A 73 -6.81 -1.51 -4.51
C PRO A 73 -6.64 -2.82 -3.72
N LEU A 74 -7.71 -3.58 -3.57
CA LEU A 74 -7.73 -4.92 -3.01
C LEU A 74 -7.60 -5.93 -4.14
N VAL A 75 -6.53 -6.72 -4.13
CA VAL A 75 -6.22 -7.70 -5.18
C VAL A 75 -7.40 -8.65 -5.42
N THR A 76 -7.78 -8.85 -6.69
CA THR A 76 -8.95 -9.66 -7.09
C THR A 76 -8.58 -11.01 -7.70
N THR A 77 -7.35 -11.19 -8.16
CA THR A 77 -6.86 -12.45 -8.75
C THR A 77 -6.66 -13.57 -7.73
N LYS A 78 -6.70 -13.23 -6.44
CA LYS A 78 -6.89 -14.16 -5.31
C LYS A 78 -7.59 -13.44 -4.18
N LYS A 79 -8.35 -14.18 -3.38
CA LYS A 79 -8.99 -13.63 -2.18
C LYS A 79 -7.93 -13.22 -1.17
N VAL A 80 -7.99 -11.97 -0.70
CA VAL A 80 -7.16 -11.41 0.37
C VAL A 80 -7.99 -11.34 1.65
N PHE A 81 -7.37 -11.65 2.81
CA PHE A 81 -8.06 -11.69 4.10
C PHE A 81 -8.16 -10.27 4.69
N LEU A 82 -9.15 -9.51 4.23
CA LEU A 82 -9.37 -8.11 4.56
C LEU A 82 -9.45 -7.85 6.08
N LYS A 83 -10.07 -8.76 6.86
CA LYS A 83 -10.16 -8.59 8.30
C LYS A 83 -8.79 -8.44 8.95
N ALA A 84 -7.81 -9.26 8.56
CA ALA A 84 -6.47 -9.18 9.11
C ALA A 84 -5.80 -7.84 8.76
N ILE A 85 -6.01 -7.32 7.54
CA ILE A 85 -5.48 -6.02 7.10
C ILE A 85 -6.02 -4.89 7.98
N ILE A 86 -7.33 -4.82 8.19
CA ILE A 86 -7.97 -3.79 9.00
C ILE A 86 -7.50 -3.88 10.45
N VAL A 87 -7.54 -5.09 11.04
CA VAL A 87 -7.16 -5.32 12.44
C VAL A 87 -5.69 -4.98 12.66
N GLU A 88 -4.79 -5.37 11.77
CA GLU A 88 -3.36 -5.03 11.85
C GLU A 88 -3.13 -3.51 11.80
N LEU A 89 -3.78 -2.80 10.87
CA LEU A 89 -3.65 -1.34 10.77
C LEU A 89 -4.14 -0.65 12.05
N LEU A 90 -5.27 -1.08 12.59
CA LEU A 90 -5.79 -0.55 13.86
C LEU A 90 -4.84 -0.84 15.02
N TRP A 91 -4.20 -2.00 15.03
CA TRP A 91 -3.19 -2.36 16.02
C TRP A 91 -1.94 -1.46 15.91
N PHE A 92 -1.46 -1.15 14.71
CA PHE A 92 -0.39 -0.17 14.52
C PHE A 92 -0.78 1.22 15.05
N LEU A 93 -1.99 1.68 14.75
CA LEU A 93 -2.49 2.98 15.23
C LEU A 93 -2.69 3.03 16.74
N ARG A 94 -2.86 1.89 17.42
CA ARG A 94 -2.86 1.81 18.89
C ARG A 94 -1.48 1.99 19.51
N GLY A 95 -0.41 1.87 18.73
CA GLY A 95 0.95 1.90 19.24
C GLY A 95 1.34 0.63 20.01
N ASP A 96 0.61 -0.47 19.76
CA ASP A 96 0.80 -1.75 20.46
C ASP A 96 1.91 -2.59 19.78
N ALA A 97 2.55 -3.44 20.56
CA ALA A 97 3.59 -4.36 20.11
C ALA A 97 3.35 -5.81 20.59
N ASN A 98 2.21 -6.08 21.22
CA ASN A 98 1.84 -7.40 21.70
C ASN A 98 0.76 -8.04 20.82
N VAL A 99 0.96 -9.30 20.45
CA VAL A 99 0.02 -10.02 19.56
C VAL A 99 -1.33 -10.34 20.20
N LYS A 100 -1.43 -10.23 21.54
CA LYS A 100 -2.66 -10.61 22.23
C LYS A 100 -3.89 -9.86 21.72
N TRP A 101 -3.80 -8.55 21.49
CA TRP A 101 -4.91 -7.80 20.94
C TRP A 101 -5.27 -8.25 19.52
N LEU A 102 -4.28 -8.58 18.68
CA LEU A 102 -4.51 -9.16 17.35
C LEU A 102 -5.27 -10.49 17.44
N GLN A 103 -4.83 -11.38 18.31
CA GLN A 103 -5.46 -12.70 18.54
C GLN A 103 -6.89 -12.55 19.04
N ASP A 104 -7.14 -11.68 20.02
CA ASP A 104 -8.48 -11.39 20.55
C ASP A 104 -9.43 -10.84 19.46
N ASN A 105 -8.89 -10.24 18.40
CA ASN A 105 -9.63 -9.77 17.22
C ASN A 105 -9.59 -10.75 16.03
N GLY A 106 -9.08 -11.97 16.23
CA GLY A 106 -9.05 -13.05 15.24
C GLY A 106 -8.01 -12.84 14.12
N CYS A 107 -6.90 -12.17 14.44
CA CYS A 107 -5.75 -11.97 13.56
C CYS A 107 -4.51 -12.65 14.18
N THR A 108 -3.92 -13.60 13.45
CA THR A 108 -2.79 -14.42 13.90
C THR A 108 -1.54 -14.27 13.03
N ILE A 109 -1.53 -13.25 12.14
CA ILE A 109 -0.46 -13.10 11.14
C ILE A 109 0.91 -12.75 11.72
N TRP A 110 0.99 -12.42 13.01
CA TRP A 110 2.21 -12.09 13.72
C TRP A 110 2.68 -13.15 14.72
N ASP A 111 1.92 -14.23 14.91
CA ASP A 111 2.16 -15.23 15.97
C ASP A 111 3.53 -15.90 15.82
N GLU A 112 4.00 -16.13 14.59
CA GLU A 112 5.27 -16.82 14.32
C GLU A 112 6.51 -16.01 14.77
N TRP A 113 6.38 -14.70 14.90
CA TRP A 113 7.48 -13.81 15.33
C TRP A 113 7.40 -13.42 16.82
N ALA A 114 6.24 -13.62 17.43
CA ALA A 114 6.01 -13.19 18.80
C ALA A 114 6.79 -14.07 19.79
N ASN A 115 7.23 -13.46 20.90
CA ASN A 115 7.77 -14.23 22.02
C ASN A 115 6.70 -15.20 22.53
N PRO A 116 6.96 -16.52 22.53
CA PRO A 116 5.94 -17.51 22.83
C PRO A 116 5.43 -17.46 24.29
N ALA A 117 6.20 -16.86 25.20
CA ALA A 117 5.81 -16.75 26.61
C ALA A 117 5.02 -15.46 26.92
N THR A 118 5.29 -14.37 26.19
CA THR A 118 4.74 -13.04 26.50
C THR A 118 3.87 -12.46 25.40
N GLY A 119 3.99 -12.95 24.16
CA GLY A 119 3.33 -12.38 22.99
C GLY A 119 3.94 -11.07 22.48
N ASP A 120 5.09 -10.66 23.02
CA ASP A 120 5.75 -9.41 22.69
C ASP A 120 6.59 -9.53 21.40
N LEU A 121 6.59 -8.46 20.60
CA LEU A 121 7.31 -8.33 19.33
C LEU A 121 8.46 -7.31 19.40
N GLY A 122 8.65 -6.67 20.56
CA GLY A 122 9.53 -5.51 20.67
C GLY A 122 8.97 -4.25 19.98
N PRO A 123 9.77 -3.17 19.82
CA PRO A 123 9.28 -1.87 19.38
C PRO A 123 9.03 -1.83 17.86
N VAL A 124 8.14 -2.72 17.33
CA VAL A 124 7.76 -2.79 15.93
C VAL A 124 6.88 -1.61 15.51
N TYR A 125 6.42 -1.57 14.30
CA TYR A 125 5.69 -0.51 13.59
C TYR A 125 4.85 0.43 14.47
N GLY A 126 3.90 -0.09 15.23
CA GLY A 126 2.98 0.71 16.05
C GLY A 126 3.70 1.54 17.10
N VAL A 127 4.70 0.96 17.77
CA VAL A 127 5.52 1.68 18.74
C VAL A 127 6.30 2.80 18.07
N GLN A 128 6.94 2.53 16.94
CA GLN A 128 7.70 3.57 16.22
C GLN A 128 6.79 4.70 15.71
N TRP A 129 5.60 4.39 15.24
CA TRP A 129 4.65 5.39 14.75
C TRP A 129 4.10 6.28 15.86
N ARG A 130 3.87 5.72 17.05
CA ARG A 130 3.13 6.36 18.14
C ARG A 130 3.98 6.78 19.33
N SER A 131 5.17 6.23 19.48
CA SER A 131 6.00 6.40 20.67
C SER A 131 7.49 6.30 20.33
N TRP A 132 7.94 7.02 19.29
CA TRP A 132 9.35 7.06 18.92
C TRP A 132 10.18 7.65 20.06
N PRO A 133 11.21 6.93 20.61
CA PRO A 133 11.96 7.39 21.76
C PRO A 133 12.87 8.59 21.39
N THR A 134 13.02 9.54 22.33
CA THR A 134 13.92 10.68 22.23
C THR A 134 15.09 10.55 23.21
N PRO A 135 16.25 11.21 22.95
CA PRO A 135 17.44 11.10 23.79
C PRO A 135 17.25 11.59 25.23
N ASP A 136 16.27 12.46 25.47
CA ASP A 136 15.89 12.98 26.80
C ASP A 136 14.93 12.08 27.57
N GLY A 137 14.60 10.90 27.02
CA GLY A 137 13.67 9.94 27.63
C GLY A 137 12.19 10.22 27.34
N GLY A 138 11.89 11.19 26.48
CA GLY A 138 10.55 11.46 25.96
C GLY A 138 10.20 10.57 24.76
N HIS A 139 9.02 10.84 24.17
CA HIS A 139 8.53 10.12 23.01
C HIS A 139 7.86 11.05 22.01
N ILE A 140 7.94 10.70 20.73
CA ILE A 140 7.29 11.42 19.63
C ILE A 140 6.17 10.52 19.06
N ASP A 141 4.95 11.04 19.01
CA ASP A 141 3.83 10.46 18.26
C ASP A 141 3.83 11.04 16.84
N GLN A 142 4.44 10.29 15.90
CA GLN A 142 4.57 10.71 14.52
C GLN A 142 3.22 10.83 13.81
N ILE A 143 2.25 9.95 14.13
CA ILE A 143 0.91 10.00 13.53
C ILE A 143 0.18 11.27 13.97
N SER A 144 0.18 11.60 15.26
CA SER A 144 -0.43 12.83 15.76
C SER A 144 0.21 14.07 15.11
N GLN A 145 1.54 14.12 15.01
CA GLN A 145 2.25 15.24 14.36
C GLN A 145 1.87 15.39 12.88
N VAL A 146 1.73 14.29 12.15
CA VAL A 146 1.29 14.31 10.74
C VAL A 146 -0.16 14.79 10.65
N MET A 147 -1.06 14.31 11.50
CA MET A 147 -2.46 14.76 11.53
C MET A 147 -2.59 16.26 11.82
N ASP A 148 -1.83 16.78 12.77
CA ASP A 148 -1.79 18.21 13.08
C ASP A 148 -1.22 19.04 11.94
N THR A 149 -0.16 18.54 11.28
CA THR A 149 0.45 19.19 10.12
C THR A 149 -0.50 19.24 8.94
N LEU A 150 -1.20 18.14 8.63
CA LEU A 150 -2.19 18.09 7.55
C LEU A 150 -3.30 19.12 7.73
N LYS A 151 -3.74 19.36 8.98
CA LYS A 151 -4.80 20.33 9.31
C LYS A 151 -4.30 21.77 9.31
N SER A 152 -3.07 22.03 9.75
CA SER A 152 -2.53 23.37 9.92
C SER A 152 -1.67 23.88 8.76
N ASN A 153 -1.00 22.99 8.04
CA ASN A 153 -0.10 23.31 6.93
C ASN A 153 -0.04 22.16 5.90
N PRO A 154 -1.10 21.96 5.09
CA PRO A 154 -1.19 20.87 4.13
C PRO A 154 -0.11 20.91 3.03
N ASP A 155 0.54 22.07 2.79
CA ASP A 155 1.65 22.22 1.82
C ASP A 155 2.99 21.72 2.37
N SER A 156 3.05 21.26 3.61
CA SER A 156 4.27 20.77 4.24
C SER A 156 4.85 19.55 3.49
N ARG A 157 6.16 19.54 3.32
CA ARG A 157 6.92 18.39 2.77
C ARG A 157 7.46 17.47 3.87
N ARG A 158 7.04 17.69 5.14
CA ARG A 158 7.53 16.99 6.33
C ARG A 158 6.51 16.03 6.93
N MET A 159 5.46 15.70 6.20
CA MET A 159 4.41 14.76 6.61
C MET A 159 4.87 13.33 6.34
N LEU A 160 5.84 12.87 7.12
CA LEU A 160 6.51 11.58 6.98
C LEU A 160 6.45 10.82 8.31
N VAL A 161 6.21 9.51 8.24
CA VAL A 161 6.25 8.58 9.36
C VAL A 161 7.27 7.48 9.06
N SER A 162 8.20 7.26 9.97
CA SER A 162 9.24 6.24 9.86
C SER A 162 9.04 5.15 10.91
N ALA A 163 9.12 3.90 10.47
CA ALA A 163 9.26 2.74 11.36
C ALA A 163 10.72 2.28 11.47
N TRP A 164 11.61 2.77 10.61
CA TRP A 164 13.00 2.37 10.55
C TRP A 164 13.84 3.16 11.57
N ASN A 165 13.83 2.71 12.82
CA ASN A 165 14.64 3.28 13.91
C ASN A 165 15.92 2.49 14.06
N VAL A 166 17.02 3.02 13.52
CA VAL A 166 18.33 2.35 13.49
C VAL A 166 18.82 1.95 14.90
N ALA A 167 18.46 2.72 15.94
CA ALA A 167 18.87 2.46 17.32
C ALA A 167 18.10 1.32 17.99
N GLU A 168 17.01 0.83 17.36
CA GLU A 168 16.14 -0.18 17.96
C GLU A 168 15.89 -1.41 17.09
N LEU A 169 16.49 -1.50 15.90
CA LEU A 169 16.28 -2.61 14.97
C LEU A 169 16.54 -3.98 15.61
N ASP A 170 17.59 -4.08 16.42
CA ASP A 170 18.00 -5.34 17.08
C ASP A 170 17.04 -5.76 18.22
N LYS A 171 16.14 -4.86 18.64
CA LYS A 171 15.12 -5.15 19.66
C LYS A 171 13.80 -5.64 19.05
N MET A 172 13.66 -5.55 17.73
CA MET A 172 12.43 -5.91 17.01
C MET A 172 12.46 -7.38 16.62
N ALA A 173 11.38 -8.10 16.87
CA ALA A 173 11.22 -9.49 16.42
C ALA A 173 11.29 -9.59 14.88
N LEU A 174 10.82 -8.57 14.17
CA LEU A 174 10.94 -8.42 12.72
C LEU A 174 11.25 -6.97 12.37
N MET A 175 12.39 -6.73 11.71
CA MET A 175 12.76 -5.40 11.22
C MET A 175 11.75 -4.92 10.17
N PRO A 176 11.30 -3.65 10.22
CA PRO A 176 10.23 -3.14 9.37
C PRO A 176 10.51 -3.29 7.88
N CYS A 177 9.64 -4.01 7.17
CA CYS A 177 9.68 -4.14 5.71
C CYS A 177 9.17 -2.87 5.03
N HIS A 178 7.99 -2.37 5.43
CA HIS A 178 7.48 -1.06 5.05
C HIS A 178 8.09 0.00 5.98
N ALA A 179 9.20 0.59 5.52
CA ALA A 179 10.12 1.32 6.37
C ALA A 179 9.66 2.73 6.71
N PHE A 180 9.05 3.44 5.76
CA PHE A 180 8.47 4.77 5.96
C PHE A 180 7.42 5.09 4.90
N PHE A 181 6.56 6.05 5.21
CA PHE A 181 5.60 6.60 4.27
C PHE A 181 5.45 8.10 4.43
N GLN A 182 5.00 8.77 3.36
CA GLN A 182 4.85 10.22 3.29
C GLN A 182 3.50 10.57 2.70
N PHE A 183 2.88 11.62 3.24
CA PHE A 183 1.67 12.22 2.69
C PHE A 183 1.97 13.46 1.86
N TYR A 184 1.08 13.71 0.90
CA TYR A 184 1.07 14.88 0.04
C TYR A 184 -0.37 15.32 -0.20
N VAL A 185 -0.62 16.64 -0.14
CA VAL A 185 -1.93 17.20 -0.45
C VAL A 185 -1.84 18.01 -1.75
N ALA A 186 -2.56 17.58 -2.78
CA ALA A 186 -2.80 18.40 -3.95
C ALA A 186 -3.90 19.41 -3.63
N PRO A 187 -3.73 20.72 -3.97
CA PRO A 187 -4.75 21.71 -3.71
C PRO A 187 -6.03 21.42 -4.48
N ALA A 188 -7.16 21.96 -3.99
CA ALA A 188 -8.43 21.88 -4.69
C ALA A 188 -8.33 22.53 -6.08
N THR A 189 -8.91 21.88 -7.10
CA THR A 189 -8.94 22.39 -8.48
C THR A 189 -10.11 23.33 -8.75
N THR A 190 -11.08 23.39 -7.84
CA THR A 190 -12.27 24.25 -7.96
C THR A 190 -12.44 25.09 -6.68
N PRO A 191 -12.94 26.32 -6.77
CA PRO A 191 -13.26 27.13 -5.59
C PRO A 191 -14.24 26.40 -4.66
N GLY A 192 -13.92 26.31 -3.37
CA GLY A 192 -14.72 25.58 -2.36
C GLY A 192 -14.60 24.06 -2.40
N GLY A 193 -13.80 23.50 -3.29
CA GLY A 193 -13.48 22.07 -3.31
C GLY A 193 -12.49 21.69 -2.22
N LYS A 194 -12.30 20.39 -2.03
CA LYS A 194 -11.31 19.82 -1.09
C LYS A 194 -9.99 19.53 -1.78
N GLY A 195 -8.90 19.63 -1.03
CA GLY A 195 -7.60 19.11 -1.45
C GLY A 195 -7.64 17.57 -1.53
N LYS A 196 -6.73 16.98 -2.29
CA LYS A 196 -6.62 15.53 -2.44
C LYS A 196 -5.38 15.00 -1.72
N LEU A 197 -5.59 14.07 -0.79
CA LEU A 197 -4.53 13.41 -0.03
C LEU A 197 -4.00 12.20 -0.78
N SER A 198 -2.70 12.19 -1.02
CA SER A 198 -1.96 11.03 -1.53
C SER A 198 -0.98 10.51 -0.48
N CYS A 199 -0.67 9.22 -0.54
CA CYS A 199 0.32 8.56 0.32
C CYS A 199 1.33 7.81 -0.54
N GLN A 200 2.62 7.96 -0.22
CA GLN A 200 3.67 7.13 -0.81
C GLN A 200 4.35 6.29 0.27
N LEU A 201 4.36 4.98 0.06
CA LEU A 201 5.06 3.99 0.89
C LEU A 201 6.40 3.61 0.25
N TYR A 202 7.46 3.51 1.06
CA TYR A 202 8.68 2.78 0.70
C TYR A 202 8.77 1.47 1.49
N GLN A 203 8.76 0.36 0.76
CA GLN A 203 8.90 -1.00 1.28
C GLN A 203 10.25 -1.57 0.86
N ARG A 204 11.21 -1.68 1.82
CA ARG A 204 12.59 -2.11 1.55
C ARG A 204 12.71 -3.56 1.11
N SER A 205 11.81 -4.42 1.60
CA SER A 205 11.77 -5.86 1.34
C SER A 205 10.32 -6.27 1.12
N ALA A 206 10.03 -6.83 -0.04
CA ALA A 206 8.67 -6.99 -0.53
C ALA A 206 8.45 -8.41 -1.06
N ASP A 207 7.86 -9.30 -0.24
CA ASP A 207 7.26 -10.54 -0.73
C ASP A 207 6.05 -10.17 -1.59
N ILE A 208 6.24 -10.25 -2.91
CA ILE A 208 5.22 -9.82 -3.88
C ILE A 208 3.99 -10.71 -3.82
N PHE A 209 4.16 -11.99 -3.50
CA PHE A 209 3.04 -12.93 -3.52
C PHE A 209 2.18 -12.84 -2.24
N LEU A 210 2.77 -12.91 -1.04
CA LEU A 210 2.01 -12.90 0.21
C LEU A 210 1.83 -11.49 0.79
N GLY A 211 2.93 -10.75 1.00
CA GLY A 211 2.93 -9.51 1.77
C GLY A 211 2.38 -8.30 1.03
N VAL A 212 2.82 -8.06 -0.21
CA VAL A 212 2.50 -6.82 -0.94
C VAL A 212 1.00 -6.57 -1.12
N PRO A 213 0.14 -7.57 -1.42
CA PRO A 213 -1.32 -7.35 -1.45
C PRO A 213 -1.90 -6.79 -0.14
N PHE A 214 -1.38 -7.24 1.01
CA PHE A 214 -1.78 -6.73 2.33
C PHE A 214 -1.32 -5.29 2.51
N ASN A 215 -0.05 -4.99 2.18
CA ASN A 215 0.52 -3.66 2.36
C ASN A 215 -0.16 -2.62 1.44
N ILE A 216 -0.48 -2.96 0.19
CA ILE A 216 -1.24 -2.08 -0.72
C ILE A 216 -2.58 -1.69 -0.08
N ALA A 217 -3.38 -2.67 0.34
CA ALA A 217 -4.69 -2.44 0.91
C ALA A 217 -4.62 -1.71 2.26
N SER A 218 -3.65 -2.04 3.11
CA SER A 218 -3.44 -1.40 4.42
C SER A 218 -3.14 0.10 4.29
N TYR A 219 -2.21 0.48 3.42
CA TYR A 219 -1.85 1.90 3.25
C TYR A 219 -2.88 2.68 2.41
N ALA A 220 -3.58 2.03 1.50
CA ALA A 220 -4.76 2.62 0.86
C ALA A 220 -5.85 2.93 1.89
N LEU A 221 -6.14 1.98 2.81
CA LEU A 221 -7.07 2.19 3.93
C LEU A 221 -6.62 3.34 4.83
N LEU A 222 -5.35 3.36 5.24
CA LEU A 222 -4.79 4.46 6.04
C LEU A 222 -4.98 5.81 5.35
N THR A 223 -4.76 5.87 4.01
CA THR A 223 -4.94 7.10 3.24
C THR A 223 -6.39 7.58 3.28
N HIS A 224 -7.37 6.68 3.14
CA HIS A 224 -8.80 7.01 3.28
C HIS A 224 -9.16 7.50 4.68
N MET A 225 -8.64 6.85 5.74
CA MET A 225 -8.88 7.24 7.13
C MET A 225 -8.33 8.65 7.41
N VAL A 226 -7.09 8.91 7.01
CA VAL A 226 -6.44 10.23 7.18
C VAL A 226 -7.17 11.31 6.38
N ALA A 227 -7.56 11.03 5.15
CA ALA A 227 -8.31 11.96 4.31
C ALA A 227 -9.65 12.34 4.98
N GLN A 228 -10.42 11.36 5.47
CA GLN A 228 -11.68 11.61 6.17
C GLN A 228 -11.46 12.46 7.43
N GLN A 229 -10.41 12.16 8.22
CA GLN A 229 -10.11 12.88 9.47
C GLN A 229 -9.62 14.33 9.25
N CYS A 230 -9.04 14.60 8.08
CA CYS A 230 -8.53 15.93 7.71
C CYS A 230 -9.44 16.71 6.77
N ASP A 231 -10.66 16.20 6.49
CA ASP A 231 -11.63 16.79 5.55
C ASP A 231 -11.05 16.98 4.13
N LEU A 232 -10.31 15.99 3.67
CA LEU A 232 -9.70 15.92 2.33
C LEU A 232 -10.39 14.83 1.50
N ASP A 233 -10.34 14.99 0.18
CA ASP A 233 -10.62 13.90 -0.76
C ASP A 233 -9.39 12.99 -0.88
N VAL A 234 -9.58 11.74 -1.32
CA VAL A 234 -8.46 10.85 -1.61
C VAL A 234 -7.84 11.18 -2.96
N GLY A 235 -6.53 11.03 -3.06
CA GLY A 235 -5.74 11.11 -4.28
C GLY A 235 -5.20 9.73 -4.66
N ASP A 236 -3.87 9.62 -4.74
CA ASP A 236 -3.18 8.40 -5.11
C ASP A 236 -2.58 7.68 -3.89
N PHE A 237 -2.56 6.37 -3.94
CA PHE A 237 -1.61 5.57 -3.17
C PHE A 237 -0.46 5.15 -4.09
N ILE A 238 0.77 5.47 -3.70
CA ILE A 238 2.00 5.10 -4.41
C ILE A 238 2.77 4.08 -3.57
N TRP A 239 2.96 2.89 -4.12
CA TRP A 239 3.80 1.87 -3.52
C TRP A 239 5.16 1.85 -4.21
N THR A 240 6.25 1.94 -3.44
CA THR A 240 7.63 1.87 -3.93
C THR A 240 8.34 0.73 -3.23
N GLY A 241 8.78 -0.27 -3.99
CA GLY A 241 9.53 -1.42 -3.49
C GLY A 241 11.03 -1.29 -3.71
N GLY A 242 11.82 -1.69 -2.75
CA GLY A 242 13.26 -1.92 -2.87
C GLY A 242 13.55 -3.31 -3.44
N ASP A 243 13.83 -4.32 -2.59
CA ASP A 243 13.96 -5.71 -3.01
C ASP A 243 12.56 -6.33 -3.18
N CYS A 244 12.12 -6.43 -4.44
CA CYS A 244 10.82 -6.98 -4.83
C CYS A 244 11.01 -8.45 -5.21
N HIS A 245 10.51 -9.40 -4.40
CA HIS A 245 10.85 -10.80 -4.60
C HIS A 245 9.65 -11.74 -4.54
N ILE A 246 9.82 -12.87 -5.20
CA ILE A 246 8.96 -14.06 -5.14
C ILE A 246 9.81 -15.19 -4.56
N TYR A 247 9.36 -15.81 -3.50
CA TYR A 247 10.04 -17.00 -2.95
C TYR A 247 9.98 -18.18 -3.92
N SER A 248 11.06 -18.96 -4.00
CA SER A 248 11.17 -20.06 -4.97
C SER A 248 10.10 -21.13 -4.81
N ASN A 249 9.58 -21.33 -3.59
CA ASN A 249 8.50 -22.25 -3.27
C ASN A 249 7.10 -21.71 -3.62
N HIS A 250 6.97 -20.49 -4.17
CA HIS A 250 5.72 -19.89 -4.62
C HIS A 250 5.51 -19.96 -6.15
N ALA A 251 6.40 -20.56 -6.93
CA ALA A 251 6.34 -20.53 -8.38
C ALA A 251 4.99 -21.05 -8.96
N ALA A 252 4.46 -22.16 -8.44
CA ALA A 252 3.18 -22.71 -8.89
C ALA A 252 2.01 -21.79 -8.56
N GLN A 253 2.03 -21.15 -7.39
CA GLN A 253 1.01 -20.23 -6.91
C GLN A 253 1.00 -18.94 -7.76
N VAL A 254 2.18 -18.43 -8.08
CA VAL A 254 2.35 -17.26 -8.96
C VAL A 254 1.83 -17.56 -10.36
N ALA A 255 2.20 -18.71 -10.94
CA ALA A 255 1.71 -19.12 -12.25
C ALA A 255 0.17 -19.23 -12.27
N LEU A 256 -0.43 -19.82 -11.22
CA LEU A 256 -1.88 -19.89 -11.07
C LEU A 256 -2.51 -18.49 -10.97
N GLN A 257 -1.94 -17.59 -10.16
CA GLN A 257 -2.46 -16.23 -10.01
C GLN A 257 -2.37 -15.44 -11.33
N LEU A 258 -1.27 -15.55 -12.05
CA LEU A 258 -1.05 -14.87 -13.34
C LEU A 258 -1.91 -15.43 -14.49
N SER A 259 -2.51 -16.61 -14.34
CA SER A 259 -3.48 -17.16 -15.30
C SER A 259 -4.89 -16.57 -15.17
N ARG A 260 -5.15 -15.78 -14.11
CA ARG A 260 -6.45 -15.18 -13.80
C ARG A 260 -6.53 -13.74 -14.31
N THR A 261 -7.70 -13.35 -14.82
CA THR A 261 -7.96 -11.96 -15.25
C THR A 261 -8.43 -11.14 -14.05
N PRO A 262 -7.81 -10.00 -13.75
CA PRO A 262 -8.26 -9.14 -12.66
C PRO A 262 -9.70 -8.65 -12.87
N HIS A 263 -10.49 -8.59 -11.80
CA HIS A 263 -11.77 -7.89 -11.73
C HIS A 263 -11.55 -6.42 -11.36
N ALA A 264 -12.58 -5.59 -11.52
CA ALA A 264 -12.58 -4.21 -11.04
C ALA A 264 -12.31 -4.16 -9.53
N TYR A 265 -11.61 -3.10 -9.09
CA TYR A 265 -11.44 -2.87 -7.67
C TYR A 265 -12.78 -2.59 -6.98
N PRO A 266 -12.97 -3.11 -5.77
CA PRO A 266 -14.15 -2.81 -4.95
C PRO A 266 -14.16 -1.36 -4.47
N THR A 267 -15.27 -0.95 -3.88
CA THR A 267 -15.40 0.35 -3.22
C THR A 267 -15.21 0.20 -1.71
N LEU A 268 -14.38 1.04 -1.10
CA LEU A 268 -14.29 1.18 0.35
C LEU A 268 -15.35 2.15 0.85
N GLU A 269 -16.11 1.73 1.85
CA GLU A 269 -17.04 2.57 2.61
C GLU A 269 -16.53 2.71 4.05
N ILE A 270 -16.38 3.95 4.51
CA ILE A 270 -16.14 4.26 5.93
C ILE A 270 -17.46 4.78 6.50
N LYS A 271 -18.13 3.95 7.29
CA LYS A 271 -19.52 4.17 7.80
C LYS A 271 -19.61 5.25 8.86
N ARG A 272 -18.53 5.52 9.57
CA ARG A 272 -18.47 6.46 10.68
C ARG A 272 -17.21 7.33 10.58
N ARG A 273 -17.29 8.58 11.00
CA ARG A 273 -16.13 9.43 11.28
C ARG A 273 -16.02 9.59 12.79
N PRO A 274 -15.08 8.90 13.46
CA PRO A 274 -14.85 9.11 14.89
C PRO A 274 -14.14 10.45 15.15
N ASP A 275 -14.03 10.84 16.43
CA ASP A 275 -13.39 12.10 16.83
C ASP A 275 -11.87 12.08 16.57
N SER A 276 -11.26 10.89 16.61
CA SER A 276 -9.83 10.68 16.37
C SER A 276 -9.57 9.52 15.42
N ILE A 277 -8.45 9.60 14.68
CA ILE A 277 -7.96 8.48 13.83
C ILE A 277 -7.70 7.22 14.66
N PHE A 278 -7.50 7.34 15.96
CA PHE A 278 -7.23 6.23 16.88
C PHE A 278 -8.49 5.53 17.39
N ASP A 279 -9.67 6.08 17.11
CA ASP A 279 -10.97 5.60 17.61
C ASP A 279 -11.75 4.80 16.57
N TYR A 280 -11.17 4.56 15.38
CA TYR A 280 -11.79 3.66 14.40
C TYR A 280 -11.84 2.23 14.94
N GLN A 281 -12.90 1.53 14.54
CA GLN A 281 -13.18 0.14 14.87
C GLN A 281 -13.29 -0.67 13.58
N TYR A 282 -13.14 -1.99 13.66
CA TYR A 282 -13.29 -2.86 12.50
C TYR A 282 -14.64 -2.68 11.77
N GLU A 283 -15.71 -2.48 12.52
CA GLU A 283 -17.10 -2.33 12.03
C GLU A 283 -17.34 -1.03 11.25
N ASP A 284 -16.44 -0.05 11.37
CA ASP A 284 -16.53 1.22 10.65
C ASP A 284 -16.24 1.04 9.15
N PHE A 285 -15.67 -0.08 8.74
CA PHE A 285 -15.24 -0.32 7.37
C PHE A 285 -16.10 -1.38 6.68
N ALA A 286 -16.46 -1.11 5.43
CA ALA A 286 -17.04 -2.09 4.52
C ALA A 286 -16.37 -2.01 3.15
N VAL A 287 -16.23 -3.14 2.50
CA VAL A 287 -15.77 -3.22 1.12
C VAL A 287 -16.91 -3.79 0.28
N LEU A 288 -17.40 -2.98 -0.65
CA LEU A 288 -18.56 -3.27 -1.48
C LEU A 288 -18.12 -3.72 -2.89
N GLY A 289 -18.76 -4.76 -3.41
CA GLY A 289 -18.49 -5.26 -4.76
C GLY A 289 -17.15 -5.99 -4.90
N TYR A 290 -16.64 -6.61 -3.84
CA TYR A 290 -15.40 -7.38 -3.92
C TYR A 290 -15.63 -8.73 -4.61
N GLU A 291 -15.50 -8.73 -5.93
CA GLU A 291 -15.45 -9.94 -6.76
C GLU A 291 -14.01 -10.41 -6.88
N CYS A 292 -13.73 -11.63 -6.45
CA CYS A 292 -12.37 -12.15 -6.46
C CYS A 292 -12.33 -13.66 -6.69
N TYR A 293 -11.23 -14.14 -7.23
CA TYR A 293 -10.96 -15.58 -7.30
C TYR A 293 -10.69 -16.17 -5.92
N PRO A 294 -10.85 -17.50 -5.77
CA PRO A 294 -10.51 -18.19 -4.52
C PRO A 294 -9.07 -17.91 -4.05
N ALA A 295 -8.86 -17.95 -2.74
CA ALA A 295 -7.54 -17.80 -2.13
C ALA A 295 -6.54 -18.84 -2.68
N ILE A 296 -5.29 -18.46 -2.77
CA ILE A 296 -4.17 -19.34 -3.12
C ILE A 296 -3.29 -19.46 -1.88
N LYS A 297 -3.24 -20.65 -1.28
CA LYS A 297 -2.39 -20.92 -0.12
C LYS A 297 -0.93 -21.06 -0.54
N ALA A 298 -0.02 -20.51 0.25
CA ALA A 298 1.42 -20.66 0.10
C ALA A 298 2.08 -20.75 1.48
N PRO A 299 3.24 -21.42 1.61
CA PRO A 299 4.01 -21.43 2.85
C PRO A 299 4.61 -20.05 3.12
N VAL A 300 4.65 -19.65 4.38
CA VAL A 300 5.39 -18.46 4.82
C VAL A 300 6.86 -18.82 4.93
N ALA A 301 7.75 -17.94 4.45
CA ALA A 301 9.19 -18.10 4.65
C ALA A 301 9.62 -17.35 5.93
N VAL A 302 10.07 -18.06 6.93
CA VAL A 302 10.47 -17.58 8.27
C VAL A 302 11.96 -17.75 8.55
#